data_2d1cb0289918a105e2a0ec3890b9ad39
#
_entry.id   2d1cb0289918a105e2a0ec3890b9ad39
#
_cell.length_a   1.000
_cell.length_b   1.000
_cell.length_c   1.000
_cell.angle_alpha   90.00
_cell.angle_beta   90.00
_cell.angle_gamma   90.00
#
_symmetry.space_group_name_H-M   'P 1'
#
loop_
_entity.id
_entity.type
_entity.pdbx_description
1 polymer ?
#
loop_
_entity_poly.entity_id
_entity_poly.type
_entity_poly.pdbx_seq_one_letter_code
_entity_poly.pdbx_strand_id
1 'polypeptide(L)'
;MLALTENVTEIVNKLTDEVPGISALRIATEPDGESLSVSPAEAAAPDDVVLEQDGATIYVDQPASEFLADKILDGGVDEEGNIQFALGQQA
;
A
#
# COMPACT_ATOMS: atom_id res chain seq x y z
N MET A 1 -8.27 -5.76 -9.55
CA MET A 1 -7.99 -5.47 -8.14
C MET A 1 -6.50 -5.56 -7.88
N LEU A 2 -5.96 -4.60 -7.16
CA LEU A 2 -4.53 -4.62 -6.81
C LEU A 2 -4.20 -5.88 -6.01
N ALA A 3 -3.14 -6.59 -6.42
CA ALA A 3 -2.62 -7.73 -5.67
C ALA A 3 -1.41 -7.29 -4.86
N LEU A 4 -1.20 -7.93 -3.71
CA LEU A 4 -0.09 -7.65 -2.82
C LEU A 4 0.79 -8.89 -2.72
N THR A 5 2.11 -8.71 -2.74
CA THR A 5 3.02 -9.83 -2.49
C THR A 5 3.15 -10.07 -0.99
N GLU A 6 3.68 -11.23 -0.61
CA GLU A 6 3.95 -11.52 0.79
C GLU A 6 4.89 -10.49 1.41
N ASN A 7 5.85 -9.98 0.64
CA ASN A 7 6.76 -8.96 1.13
C ASN A 7 6.00 -7.72 1.61
N VAL A 8 5.00 -7.29 0.83
CA VAL A 8 4.20 -6.12 1.18
C VAL A 8 3.35 -6.40 2.43
N THR A 9 2.70 -7.57 2.48
CA THR A 9 1.86 -7.90 3.64
C THR A 9 2.69 -7.99 4.91
N GLU A 10 3.90 -8.54 4.84
CA GLU A 10 4.80 -8.57 5.99
C GLU A 10 5.23 -7.18 6.43
N ILE A 11 5.53 -6.30 5.48
CA ILE A 11 5.91 -4.91 5.79
C ILE A 11 4.76 -4.18 6.48
N VAL A 12 3.55 -4.32 5.95
CA VAL A 12 2.38 -3.65 6.53
C VAL A 12 2.10 -4.17 7.94
N ASN A 13 2.12 -5.49 8.11
CA ASN A 13 1.88 -6.10 9.41
C ASN A 13 2.91 -5.66 10.43
N LYS A 14 4.17 -5.58 10.03
CA LYS A 14 5.23 -5.12 10.91
C LYS A 14 5.05 -3.66 11.31
N LEU A 15 4.69 -2.80 10.36
CA LEU A 15 4.44 -1.39 10.65
C LEU A 15 3.27 -1.21 11.61
N THR A 16 2.17 -1.89 11.37
CA THR A 16 0.99 -1.75 12.23
C THR A 16 1.22 -2.33 13.62
N ASP A 17 2.11 -3.30 13.74
CA ASP A 17 2.46 -3.91 15.01
C ASP A 17 3.44 -3.06 15.82
N GLU A 18 4.40 -2.43 15.15
CA GLU A 18 5.45 -1.67 15.82
C GLU A 18 5.11 -0.20 16.08
N VAL A 19 4.22 0.39 15.29
CA VAL A 19 3.88 1.81 15.39
C VAL A 19 2.46 1.96 15.91
N PRO A 20 2.27 2.42 17.16
CA PRO A 20 0.92 2.64 17.69
C PRO A 20 0.17 3.69 16.89
N GLY A 21 -1.12 3.46 16.69
CA GLY A 21 -1.97 4.40 15.98
C GLY A 21 -2.03 4.18 14.48
N ILE A 22 -1.14 3.35 13.92
CA ILE A 22 -1.14 3.06 12.48
C ILE A 22 -1.92 1.77 12.25
N SER A 23 -2.95 1.83 11.41
CA SER A 23 -3.79 0.68 11.10
C SER A 23 -3.50 0.08 9.74
N ALA A 24 -2.93 0.87 8.81
CA ALA A 24 -2.73 0.45 7.44
C ALA A 24 -1.73 1.34 6.73
N LEU A 25 -1.37 0.97 5.51
CA LEU A 25 -0.70 1.88 4.58
C LEU A 25 -1.74 2.48 3.66
N ARG A 26 -1.53 3.71 3.25
CA ARG A 26 -2.39 4.40 2.30
C ARG A 26 -1.63 4.71 1.03
N ILE A 27 -2.20 4.34 -0.10
CA ILE A 27 -1.66 4.65 -1.42
C ILE A 27 -2.54 5.71 -2.04
N ALA A 28 -1.95 6.81 -2.43
CA ALA A 28 -2.68 7.93 -3.02
C ALA A 28 -1.99 8.42 -4.28
N THR A 29 -2.78 9.00 -5.19
CA THR A 29 -2.24 9.60 -6.40
C THR A 29 -1.68 10.97 -6.05
N GLU A 30 -0.47 11.25 -6.52
CA GLU A 30 0.14 12.56 -6.34
C GLU A 30 -0.60 13.62 -7.17
N PRO A 31 -0.47 14.91 -6.80
CA PRO A 31 -1.14 15.98 -7.54
C PRO A 31 -0.81 16.04 -9.03
N ASP A 32 0.35 15.51 -9.45
CA ASP A 32 0.74 15.49 -10.85
C ASP A 32 -0.03 14.44 -11.67
N GLY A 33 -0.73 13.51 -11.00
CA GLY A 33 -1.49 12.46 -11.65
C GLY A 33 -0.67 11.33 -12.23
N GLU A 34 0.64 11.35 -12.08
CA GLU A 34 1.53 10.35 -12.67
C GLU A 34 2.26 9.50 -11.63
N SER A 35 2.33 9.98 -10.40
CA SER A 35 3.06 9.31 -9.33
C SER A 35 2.12 8.89 -8.22
N LEU A 36 2.56 7.90 -7.45
CA LEU A 36 1.82 7.43 -6.28
C LEU A 36 2.65 7.67 -5.04
N SER A 37 1.97 7.98 -3.95
CA SER A 37 2.61 8.08 -2.65
C SER A 37 2.10 6.98 -1.73
N VAL A 38 2.97 6.49 -0.86
CA VAL A 38 2.63 5.48 0.14
C VAL A 38 2.99 6.05 1.50
N SER A 39 2.03 6.04 2.41
CA SER A 39 2.23 6.60 3.75
C SER A 39 1.45 5.78 4.78
N PRO A 40 1.87 5.83 6.06
CA PRO A 40 1.10 5.21 7.13
C PRO A 40 -0.24 5.92 7.31
N ALA A 41 -1.26 5.18 7.69
CA ALA A 41 -2.59 5.74 7.91
C ALA A 41 -3.24 5.17 9.16
N GLU A 42 -3.98 6.02 9.86
CA GLU A 42 -4.73 5.59 11.04
C GLU A 42 -6.13 5.11 10.67
N ALA A 43 -6.71 5.67 9.61
CA ALA A 43 -8.05 5.33 9.18
C ALA A 43 -8.22 5.63 7.70
N ALA A 44 -9.18 4.95 7.07
CA ALA A 44 -9.51 5.19 5.68
C ALA A 44 -10.27 6.50 5.52
N ALA A 45 -10.05 7.19 4.40
CA ALA A 45 -10.91 8.29 4.00
C ALA A 45 -12.24 7.73 3.47
N PRO A 46 -13.32 8.52 3.45
CA PRO A 46 -14.63 8.01 3.03
C PRO A 46 -14.66 7.36 1.65
N ASP A 47 -13.82 7.82 0.74
CA ASP A 47 -13.79 7.30 -0.64
C ASP A 47 -12.67 6.30 -0.88
N ASP A 48 -11.92 5.94 0.14
CA ASP A 48 -10.83 4.99 -0.04
C ASP A 48 -11.35 3.57 -0.26
N VAL A 49 -10.68 2.85 -1.14
CA VAL A 49 -10.87 1.42 -1.31
C VAL A 49 -10.01 0.71 -0.27
N VAL A 50 -10.61 -0.22 0.46
CA VAL A 50 -9.90 -0.97 1.50
C VAL A 50 -9.54 -2.35 0.96
N LEU A 51 -8.26 -2.67 1.00
CA LEU A 51 -7.75 -3.97 0.59
C LEU A 51 -7.19 -4.68 1.82
N GLU A 52 -7.58 -5.93 2.01
CA GLU A 52 -7.06 -6.75 3.10
C GLU A 52 -6.53 -8.06 2.55
N GLN A 53 -5.32 -8.41 2.96
CA GLN A 53 -4.70 -9.66 2.55
C GLN A 53 -3.73 -10.10 3.65
N ASP A 54 -3.86 -11.34 4.11
CA ASP A 54 -2.98 -11.95 5.12
C ASP A 54 -2.82 -11.09 6.39
N GLY A 55 -3.90 -10.41 6.78
CA GLY A 55 -3.90 -9.55 7.96
C GLY A 55 -3.39 -8.13 7.70
N ALA A 56 -2.87 -7.85 6.51
CA ALA A 56 -2.42 -6.51 6.14
C ALA A 56 -3.56 -5.73 5.52
N THR A 57 -3.66 -4.46 5.86
CA THR A 57 -4.69 -3.57 5.34
C THR A 57 -4.04 -2.43 4.57
N ILE A 58 -4.56 -2.12 3.39
CA ILE A 58 -4.10 -1.01 2.57
C ILE A 58 -5.31 -0.20 2.13
N TYR A 59 -5.23 1.11 2.28
CA TYR A 59 -6.23 2.05 1.79
C TYR A 59 -5.73 2.67 0.50
N VAL A 60 -6.57 2.69 -0.52
CA VAL A 60 -6.21 3.18 -1.86
C VAL A 60 -7.25 4.21 -2.28
N ASP A 61 -6.82 5.41 -2.68
CA ASP A 61 -7.79 6.40 -3.14
C ASP A 61 -8.40 5.98 -4.48
N GLN A 62 -9.50 6.62 -4.89
CA GLN A 62 -10.25 6.21 -6.08
C GLN A 62 -9.39 6.25 -7.36
N PRO A 63 -8.67 7.36 -7.65
CA PRO A 63 -7.82 7.38 -8.85
C PRO A 63 -6.72 6.33 -8.82
N ALA A 64 -6.09 6.12 -7.67
CA ALA A 64 -5.06 5.09 -7.53
C ALA A 64 -5.65 3.71 -7.69
N SER A 65 -6.85 3.46 -7.16
CA SER A 65 -7.54 2.19 -7.29
C SER A 65 -7.76 1.82 -8.75
N GLU A 66 -8.18 2.78 -9.58
CA GLU A 66 -8.37 2.55 -11.00
C GLU A 66 -7.06 2.26 -11.73
N PHE A 67 -6.02 3.02 -11.40
CA PHE A 67 -4.69 2.83 -11.99
C PHE A 67 -4.11 1.45 -11.62
N LEU A 68 -4.34 1.01 -10.38
CA LEU A 68 -3.74 -0.19 -9.84
C LEU A 68 -4.56 -1.45 -10.03
N ALA A 69 -5.71 -1.37 -10.71
CA ALA A 69 -6.64 -2.50 -10.81
C ALA A 69 -6.01 -3.75 -11.41
N ASP A 70 -5.02 -3.60 -12.29
CA ASP A 70 -4.33 -4.73 -12.94
C ASP A 70 -2.87 -4.84 -12.50
N LYS A 71 -2.50 -4.25 -11.38
CA LYS A 71 -1.12 -4.22 -10.90
C LYS A 71 -0.91 -5.13 -9.71
N ILE A 72 0.37 -5.46 -9.50
CA ILE A 72 0.83 -6.15 -8.30
C ILE A 72 1.77 -5.21 -7.56
N LEU A 73 1.53 -4.99 -6.29
CA LEU A 73 2.43 -4.21 -5.44
C LEU A 73 3.40 -5.16 -4.74
N ASP A 74 4.68 -4.93 -4.96
CA ASP A 74 5.75 -5.64 -4.28
C ASP A 74 6.52 -4.64 -3.42
N GLY A 75 7.28 -5.14 -2.49
CA GLY A 75 8.08 -4.28 -1.62
C GLY A 75 9.25 -5.02 -1.03
N GLY A 76 10.19 -4.26 -0.50
CA GLY A 76 11.35 -4.82 0.16
C GLY A 76 11.95 -3.82 1.12
N VAL A 77 12.83 -4.31 1.98
CA VAL A 77 13.57 -3.49 2.93
C VAL A 77 15.04 -3.63 2.58
N ASP A 78 15.73 -2.50 2.37
CA ASP A 78 17.15 -2.55 2.03
C ASP A 78 18.00 -2.72 3.31
N GLU A 79 19.32 -2.77 3.14
CA GLU A 79 20.26 -2.99 4.25
C GLU A 79 20.22 -1.87 5.29
N GLU A 80 19.78 -0.68 4.90
CA GLU A 80 19.69 0.47 5.81
C GLU A 80 18.34 0.55 6.51
N GLY A 81 17.42 -0.36 6.19
CA GLY A 81 16.08 -0.37 6.76
C GLY A 81 15.06 0.48 6.01
N ASN A 82 15.41 0.97 4.83
CA ASN A 82 14.49 1.75 4.02
C ASN A 82 13.52 0.83 3.29
N ILE A 83 12.26 1.19 3.30
CA ILE A 83 11.21 0.43 2.63
C ILE A 83 11.06 0.95 1.21
N GLN A 84 11.06 0.05 0.25
CA GLN A 84 10.90 0.38 -1.16
C GLN A 84 9.73 -0.40 -1.72
N PHE A 85 8.98 0.23 -2.63
CA PHE A 85 7.85 -0.41 -3.29
C PHE A 85 8.06 -0.42 -4.79
N ALA A 86 7.53 -1.46 -5.44
CA ALA A 86 7.59 -1.60 -6.88
C ALA A 86 6.23 -2.09 -7.39
N LEU A 87 5.88 -1.68 -8.60
CA LEU A 87 4.66 -2.12 -9.24
C LEU A 87 4.98 -3.01 -10.42
N GLY A 88 4.26 -4.12 -10.52
CA GLY A 88 4.28 -4.99 -11.69
C GLY A 88 2.89 -5.13 -12.26
N GLN A 89 2.76 -5.87 -13.34
CA GLN A 89 1.45 -6.15 -13.94
C GLN A 89 1.05 -7.58 -13.63
N GLN A 90 -0.23 -7.76 -13.39
CA GLN A 90 -0.79 -9.10 -13.23
C GLN A 90 -0.81 -9.79 -14.58
N ALA A 91 -0.46 -11.07 -14.56
CA ALA A 91 -0.45 -11.87 -15.78
C ALA A 91 -1.87 -12.20 -16.24
#